data_9fb353ab6eec3bda7bd1b75bb94d0710
#
_entry.id   9fb353ab6eec3bda7bd1b75bb94d0710
#
_cell.length_a   1.000
_cell.length_b   1.000
_cell.length_c   1.000
_cell.angle_alpha   90.00
_cell.angle_beta   90.00
_cell.angle_gamma   90.00
#
_symmetry.space_group_name_H-M   'P 1'
#
loop_
_entity.id
_entity.type
_entity.pdbx_description
1 polymer ?
#
loop_
_entity_poly.entity_id
_entity_poly.type
_entity_poly.pdbx_seq_one_letter_code
_entity_poly.pdbx_strand_id
1 'polypeptide(L)'
;MPRFVNVALGQLGPVQRADTRQQVVARMCELMREAHGVGAHIIVFPELALTTFFPRWYIEDEQEINSYFERDMPNAATQPLFDLARELGVGFYLGYAELACEDGRDVRYNTSILVDRGGQILAKYRKVHLPGHVEYESWRRFQHLEKRYFAPGTHFGVTQAFGGVFGMAICNDRRWAETYRVMGLQGVEMVLIGYNTPVHNAPAPQHDDLSLFHNRLSMQAGAYQNGTWVVGVAKAGLEEGVDNIGGSCIVAPSGEIVASCLSKADEIAIARCDLDFCAIYKRSTFNFDLHRMPQAYGLIVERKGETLSADGTRR
;
A
#
# COMPACT_ATOMS: atom_id res chain seq x y z
N MET A 1 4.04 -0.96 -30.24
CA MET A 1 4.54 0.28 -29.62
C MET A 1 4.77 0.00 -28.16
N PRO A 2 5.84 0.54 -27.53
CA PRO A 2 6.07 0.37 -26.10
C PRO A 2 4.90 0.90 -25.28
N ARG A 3 4.54 0.19 -24.20
CA ARG A 3 3.42 0.53 -23.30
C ARG A 3 3.95 1.33 -22.12
N PHE A 4 3.89 2.66 -22.21
CA PHE A 4 4.36 3.54 -21.14
C PHE A 4 3.23 4.02 -20.24
N VAL A 5 3.47 3.98 -18.92
CA VAL A 5 2.63 4.61 -17.90
C VAL A 5 3.47 5.60 -17.10
N ASN A 6 3.08 6.87 -17.08
CA ASN A 6 3.68 7.87 -16.23
C ASN A 6 3.01 7.79 -14.86
N VAL A 7 3.77 7.40 -13.84
CA VAL A 7 3.27 7.18 -12.48
C VAL A 7 3.84 8.20 -11.54
N ALA A 8 2.98 8.91 -10.83
CA ALA A 8 3.38 9.85 -9.78
C ALA A 8 3.21 9.23 -8.38
N LEU A 9 4.18 9.44 -7.53
CA LEU A 9 4.07 9.27 -6.10
C LEU A 9 3.30 10.48 -5.55
N GLY A 10 2.24 10.28 -4.80
CA GLY A 10 1.50 11.32 -4.08
C GLY A 10 1.78 11.16 -2.58
N GLN A 11 3.03 11.36 -2.15
CA GLN A 11 3.38 11.31 -0.75
C GLN A 11 2.61 12.38 0.02
N LEU A 12 1.98 11.99 1.14
CA LEU A 12 1.39 12.94 2.07
C LEU A 12 2.31 13.16 3.26
N GLY A 13 2.50 14.41 3.63
CA GLY A 13 2.97 14.79 4.95
C GLY A 13 1.98 14.32 6.03
N PRO A 14 2.26 14.61 7.31
CA PRO A 14 1.43 14.13 8.41
C PRO A 14 -0.03 14.57 8.26
N VAL A 15 -0.96 13.67 8.61
CA VAL A 15 -2.38 13.96 8.76
C VAL A 15 -2.70 13.91 10.25
N GLN A 16 -2.94 15.08 10.83
CA GLN A 16 -3.20 15.18 12.27
C GLN A 16 -4.65 14.76 12.59
N ARG A 17 -4.90 14.41 13.84
CA ARG A 17 -6.25 14.03 14.30
C ARG A 17 -7.28 15.14 14.14
N ALA A 18 -6.82 16.39 14.17
CA ALA A 18 -7.67 17.57 13.98
C ALA A 18 -7.99 17.87 12.50
N ASP A 19 -7.25 17.27 11.55
CA ASP A 19 -7.46 17.52 10.13
C ASP A 19 -8.78 16.87 9.67
N THR A 20 -9.58 17.65 8.96
CA THR A 20 -10.82 17.14 8.36
C THR A 20 -10.52 16.41 7.05
N ARG A 21 -11.42 15.50 6.65
CA ARG A 21 -11.31 14.83 5.34
C ARG A 21 -11.24 15.80 4.18
N GLN A 22 -12.04 16.89 4.27
CA GLN A 22 -12.03 17.93 3.25
C GLN A 22 -10.66 18.59 3.09
N GLN A 23 -9.98 18.88 4.21
CA GLN A 23 -8.62 19.46 4.17
C GLN A 23 -7.63 18.46 3.56
N VAL A 24 -7.69 17.20 3.94
CA VAL A 24 -6.81 16.15 3.38
C VAL A 24 -7.08 15.95 1.89
N VAL A 25 -8.35 15.85 1.48
CA VAL A 25 -8.72 15.72 0.06
C VAL A 25 -8.28 16.94 -0.75
N ALA A 26 -8.35 18.14 -0.19
CA ALA A 26 -7.83 19.34 -0.85
C ALA A 26 -6.32 19.22 -1.13
N ARG A 27 -5.51 18.77 -0.15
CA ARG A 27 -4.07 18.49 -0.34
C ARG A 27 -3.84 17.45 -1.44
N MET A 28 -4.63 16.37 -1.45
CA MET A 28 -4.54 15.33 -2.49
C MET A 28 -4.89 15.87 -3.88
N CYS A 29 -5.87 16.77 -3.97
CA CYS A 29 -6.22 17.44 -5.21
C CYS A 29 -5.09 18.35 -5.72
N GLU A 30 -4.38 19.06 -4.82
CA GLU A 30 -3.20 19.86 -5.20
C GLU A 30 -2.11 18.94 -5.78
N LEU A 31 -1.75 17.85 -5.09
CA LEU A 31 -0.77 16.87 -5.60
C LEU A 31 -1.20 16.26 -6.94
N MET A 32 -2.49 16.01 -7.14
CA MET A 32 -3.01 15.50 -8.43
C MET A 32 -2.86 16.55 -9.56
N ARG A 33 -3.10 17.83 -9.28
CA ARG A 33 -2.85 18.92 -10.25
C ARG A 33 -1.37 19.03 -10.61
N GLU A 34 -0.48 18.97 -9.61
CA GLU A 34 0.97 18.97 -9.84
C GLU A 34 1.38 17.75 -10.69
N ALA A 35 0.89 16.54 -10.36
CA ALA A 35 1.16 15.32 -11.11
C ALA A 35 0.65 15.41 -12.55
N HIS A 36 -0.55 15.99 -12.78
CA HIS A 36 -1.07 16.26 -14.11
C HIS A 36 -0.14 17.22 -14.88
N GLY A 37 0.32 18.30 -14.24
CA GLY A 37 1.20 19.29 -14.84
C GLY A 37 2.54 18.73 -15.35
N VAL A 38 3.00 17.60 -14.78
CA VAL A 38 4.21 16.90 -15.22
C VAL A 38 3.90 15.63 -16.05
N GLY A 39 2.63 15.46 -16.47
CA GLY A 39 2.21 14.43 -17.43
C GLY A 39 1.93 13.06 -16.81
N ALA A 40 1.58 12.98 -15.54
CA ALA A 40 1.20 11.72 -14.91
C ALA A 40 -0.10 11.15 -15.52
N HIS A 41 -0.13 9.83 -15.63
CA HIS A 41 -1.32 9.08 -16.00
C HIS A 41 -2.10 8.58 -14.78
N ILE A 42 -1.37 8.34 -13.69
CA ILE A 42 -1.89 7.88 -12.41
C ILE A 42 -1.04 8.47 -11.29
N ILE A 43 -1.70 8.83 -10.17
CA ILE A 43 -1.06 9.18 -8.90
C ILE A 43 -1.41 8.14 -7.83
N VAL A 44 -0.44 7.76 -7.01
CA VAL A 44 -0.60 6.77 -5.94
C VAL A 44 -0.55 7.50 -4.60
N PHE A 45 -1.57 7.31 -3.75
CA PHE A 45 -1.66 7.89 -2.41
C PHE A 45 -1.39 6.84 -1.31
N PRO A 46 -1.09 7.25 -0.06
CA PRO A 46 -0.77 6.32 1.02
C PRO A 46 -1.95 5.44 1.49
N GLU A 47 -1.62 4.51 2.39
CA GLU A 47 -2.55 3.79 3.25
C GLU A 47 -3.27 4.75 4.20
N LEU A 48 -4.59 4.50 4.48
CA LEU A 48 -5.40 5.32 5.40
C LEU A 48 -5.17 6.83 5.18
N ALA A 49 -5.18 7.23 3.91
CA ALA A 49 -4.76 8.58 3.49
C ALA A 49 -5.68 9.67 4.00
N LEU A 50 -6.98 9.35 4.23
CA LEU A 50 -8.01 10.33 4.58
C LEU A 50 -7.99 10.76 6.06
N THR A 51 -7.27 10.05 6.92
CA THR A 51 -7.25 10.27 8.37
C THR A 51 -5.84 10.10 8.93
N THR A 52 -5.61 10.57 10.15
CA THR A 52 -4.45 10.12 10.93
C THR A 52 -4.44 8.58 11.04
N PHE A 53 -3.27 7.99 11.31
CA PHE A 53 -3.17 6.54 11.55
C PHE A 53 -3.75 6.19 12.93
N PHE A 54 -5.07 6.11 13.03
CA PHE A 54 -5.80 5.89 14.28
C PHE A 54 -5.53 4.55 14.99
N PRO A 55 -5.03 3.45 14.34
CA PRO A 55 -4.71 2.22 15.04
C PRO A 55 -3.62 2.32 16.11
N ARG A 56 -3.04 3.51 16.31
CA ARG A 56 -2.11 3.79 17.41
C ARG A 56 -2.77 4.07 18.76
N TRP A 57 -4.11 4.25 18.80
CA TRP A 57 -4.87 4.47 20.02
C TRP A 57 -5.84 3.33 20.30
N TYR A 58 -6.02 3.02 21.58
CA TYR A 58 -7.04 2.09 22.05
C TYR A 58 -8.33 2.87 22.27
N ILE A 59 -9.26 2.73 21.34
CA ILE A 59 -10.55 3.41 21.31
C ILE A 59 -11.63 2.38 21.68
N GLU A 60 -12.41 2.66 22.72
CA GLU A 60 -13.51 1.78 23.16
C GLU A 60 -14.86 2.23 22.63
N ASP A 61 -15.02 3.53 22.36
CA ASP A 61 -16.27 4.08 21.83
C ASP A 61 -16.42 3.70 20.34
N GLU A 62 -17.47 2.94 20.08
CA GLU A 62 -17.84 2.48 18.74
C GLU A 62 -18.19 3.65 17.77
N GLN A 63 -18.74 4.76 18.28
CA GLN A 63 -19.02 5.94 17.45
C GLN A 63 -17.72 6.67 17.09
N GLU A 64 -16.81 6.81 18.05
CA GLU A 64 -15.50 7.41 17.82
C GLU A 64 -14.71 6.59 16.77
N ILE A 65 -14.59 5.27 16.97
CA ILE A 65 -13.85 4.43 16.04
C ILE A 65 -14.49 4.44 14.64
N ASN A 66 -15.82 4.38 14.52
CA ASN A 66 -16.51 4.42 13.24
C ASN A 66 -16.35 5.78 12.53
N SER A 67 -16.04 6.85 13.25
CA SER A 67 -15.79 8.16 12.65
C SER A 67 -14.57 8.21 11.74
N TYR A 68 -13.64 7.23 11.85
CA TYR A 68 -12.48 7.11 10.97
C TYR A 68 -12.75 6.34 9.68
N PHE A 69 -13.92 5.72 9.53
CA PHE A 69 -14.26 4.84 8.43
C PHE A 69 -15.20 5.50 7.40
N GLU A 70 -15.09 5.06 6.16
CA GLU A 70 -15.97 5.46 5.06
C GLU A 70 -16.92 4.30 4.71
N ARG A 71 -18.24 4.58 4.69
CA ARG A 71 -19.26 3.60 4.23
C ARG A 71 -19.37 3.58 2.72
N ASP A 72 -19.28 4.75 2.12
CA ASP A 72 -19.39 4.94 0.68
C ASP A 72 -18.10 5.51 0.11
N MET A 73 -17.77 5.09 -1.11
CA MET A 73 -16.64 5.62 -1.84
C MET A 73 -17.01 5.74 -3.33
N PRO A 74 -17.10 6.95 -3.92
CA PRO A 74 -16.91 8.24 -3.24
C PRO A 74 -18.07 8.62 -2.31
N ASN A 75 -17.78 9.51 -1.37
CA ASN A 75 -18.76 10.22 -0.56
C ASN A 75 -18.60 11.74 -0.73
N ALA A 76 -19.38 12.55 -0.03
CA ALA A 76 -19.35 14.01 -0.16
C ALA A 76 -17.96 14.63 0.09
N ALA A 77 -17.15 14.05 0.98
CA ALA A 77 -15.81 14.55 1.27
C ALA A 77 -14.78 14.16 0.19
N THR A 78 -14.92 12.97 -0.39
CA THR A 78 -13.97 12.41 -1.37
C THR A 78 -14.36 12.67 -2.82
N GLN A 79 -15.63 13.02 -3.10
CA GLN A 79 -16.13 13.31 -4.43
C GLN A 79 -15.27 14.31 -5.22
N PRO A 80 -14.73 15.40 -4.61
CA PRO A 80 -13.85 16.33 -5.33
C PRO A 80 -12.61 15.68 -5.97
N LEU A 81 -12.03 14.63 -5.34
CA LEU A 81 -10.91 13.90 -5.91
C LEU A 81 -11.30 13.10 -7.16
N PHE A 82 -12.47 12.47 -7.13
CA PHE A 82 -13.00 11.71 -8.27
C PHE A 82 -13.40 12.63 -9.44
N ASP A 83 -13.97 13.79 -9.13
CA ASP A 83 -14.34 14.78 -10.14
C ASP A 83 -13.07 15.35 -10.82
N LEU A 84 -12.05 15.66 -10.03
CA LEU A 84 -10.76 16.13 -10.53
C LEU A 84 -10.04 15.07 -11.37
N ALA A 85 -10.09 13.79 -10.96
CA ALA A 85 -9.54 12.68 -11.75
C ALA A 85 -10.15 12.64 -13.15
N ARG A 86 -11.48 12.77 -13.24
CA ARG A 86 -12.21 12.82 -14.51
C ARG A 86 -11.88 14.09 -15.32
N GLU A 87 -11.80 15.24 -14.68
CA GLU A 87 -11.47 16.53 -15.31
C GLU A 87 -10.07 16.50 -15.94
N LEU A 88 -9.08 16.04 -15.19
CA LEU A 88 -7.68 16.02 -15.62
C LEU A 88 -7.29 14.78 -16.43
N GLY A 89 -8.13 13.73 -16.46
CA GLY A 89 -7.80 12.47 -17.07
C GLY A 89 -6.64 11.73 -16.37
N VAL A 90 -6.53 11.89 -15.04
CA VAL A 90 -5.51 11.24 -14.19
C VAL A 90 -6.20 10.28 -13.24
N GLY A 91 -5.87 8.99 -13.32
CA GLY A 91 -6.37 8.01 -12.36
C GLY A 91 -5.62 8.07 -11.04
N PHE A 92 -6.10 7.33 -10.04
CA PHE A 92 -5.43 7.29 -8.74
C PHE A 92 -5.61 5.97 -7.99
N TYR A 93 -4.65 5.68 -7.11
CA TYR A 93 -4.78 4.69 -6.04
C TYR A 93 -4.99 5.43 -4.71
N LEU A 94 -5.91 4.94 -3.88
CA LEU A 94 -6.26 5.55 -2.59
C LEU A 94 -6.45 4.47 -1.53
N GLY A 95 -5.73 4.59 -0.40
CA GLY A 95 -5.95 3.79 0.80
C GLY A 95 -6.87 4.49 1.81
N TYR A 96 -7.86 3.77 2.35
CA TYR A 96 -8.81 4.30 3.33
C TYR A 96 -9.33 3.21 4.28
N ALA A 97 -9.96 3.62 5.38
CA ALA A 97 -10.67 2.71 6.29
C ALA A 97 -12.10 2.51 5.80
N GLU A 98 -12.43 1.28 5.40
CA GLU A 98 -13.75 0.90 4.87
C GLU A 98 -14.64 0.34 5.96
N LEU A 99 -15.87 0.85 6.10
CA LEU A 99 -16.94 0.26 6.88
C LEU A 99 -17.94 -0.41 5.94
N ALA A 100 -17.73 -1.69 5.68
CA ALA A 100 -18.58 -2.48 4.79
C ALA A 100 -19.78 -3.06 5.55
N CYS A 101 -20.91 -3.23 4.86
CA CYS A 101 -22.03 -4.01 5.37
C CYS A 101 -22.00 -5.39 4.70
N GLU A 102 -21.74 -6.43 5.48
CA GLU A 102 -21.71 -7.83 5.01
C GLU A 102 -22.71 -8.65 5.83
N ASP A 103 -23.64 -9.32 5.16
CA ASP A 103 -24.72 -10.10 5.79
C ASP A 103 -25.47 -9.32 6.89
N GLY A 104 -25.69 -8.02 6.67
CA GLY A 104 -26.37 -7.12 7.60
C GLY A 104 -25.53 -6.71 8.82
N ARG A 105 -24.23 -6.95 8.82
CA ARG A 105 -23.30 -6.55 9.88
C ARG A 105 -22.24 -5.60 9.36
N ASP A 106 -21.86 -4.65 10.19
CA ASP A 106 -20.74 -3.76 9.91
C ASP A 106 -19.43 -4.51 10.09
N VAL A 107 -18.60 -4.51 9.03
CA VAL A 107 -17.25 -5.08 9.03
C VAL A 107 -16.26 -3.99 8.61
N ARG A 108 -15.18 -3.85 9.35
CA ARG A 108 -14.15 -2.83 9.14
C ARG A 108 -12.96 -3.41 8.40
N TYR A 109 -12.51 -2.74 7.32
CA TYR A 109 -11.36 -3.15 6.53
C TYR A 109 -10.37 -2.01 6.32
N ASN A 110 -9.09 -2.34 6.26
CA ASN A 110 -8.07 -1.48 5.69
C ASN A 110 -8.04 -1.73 4.19
N THR A 111 -8.53 -0.77 3.42
CA THR A 111 -8.90 -0.95 2.01
C THR A 111 -8.15 0.01 1.10
N SER A 112 -7.87 -0.41 -0.12
CA SER A 112 -7.45 0.47 -1.20
C SER A 112 -8.30 0.27 -2.45
N ILE A 113 -8.39 1.34 -3.24
CA ILE A 113 -9.07 1.34 -4.55
C ILE A 113 -8.13 1.83 -5.64
N LEU A 114 -8.36 1.33 -6.83
CA LEU A 114 -7.78 1.83 -8.07
C LEU A 114 -8.88 2.50 -8.89
N VAL A 115 -8.67 3.75 -9.24
CA VAL A 115 -9.62 4.58 -9.99
C VAL A 115 -9.00 4.95 -11.33
N ASP A 116 -9.77 4.85 -12.40
CA ASP A 116 -9.33 5.17 -13.74
C ASP A 116 -9.37 6.68 -14.04
N ARG A 117 -8.97 7.04 -15.26
CA ARG A 117 -8.96 8.43 -15.75
C ARG A 117 -10.37 9.04 -15.91
N GLY A 118 -11.40 8.20 -15.88
CA GLY A 118 -12.82 8.61 -15.92
C GLY A 118 -13.43 8.78 -14.53
N GLY A 119 -12.66 8.57 -13.47
CA GLY A 119 -13.16 8.59 -12.09
C GLY A 119 -13.97 7.34 -11.71
N GLN A 120 -13.79 6.21 -12.42
CA GLN A 120 -14.46 4.95 -12.10
C GLN A 120 -13.55 4.04 -11.27
N ILE A 121 -14.10 3.43 -10.22
CA ILE A 121 -13.38 2.43 -9.43
C ILE A 121 -13.26 1.16 -10.27
N LEU A 122 -12.03 0.80 -10.63
CA LEU A 122 -11.70 -0.41 -11.39
C LEU A 122 -11.53 -1.64 -10.50
N ALA A 123 -10.98 -1.44 -9.30
CA ALA A 123 -10.69 -2.53 -8.37
C ALA A 123 -10.67 -2.04 -6.92
N LYS A 124 -10.94 -2.97 -6.01
CA LYS A 124 -10.85 -2.79 -4.56
C LYS A 124 -10.00 -3.92 -3.99
N TYR A 125 -9.13 -3.59 -3.05
CA TYR A 125 -8.28 -4.53 -2.32
C TYR A 125 -8.40 -4.29 -0.82
N ARG A 126 -8.52 -5.34 -0.03
CA ARG A 126 -8.54 -5.33 1.44
C ARG A 126 -7.27 -5.97 1.96
N LYS A 127 -6.58 -5.31 2.89
CA LYS A 127 -5.28 -5.75 3.43
C LYS A 127 -5.35 -7.16 4.01
N VAL A 128 -4.46 -8.03 3.54
CA VAL A 128 -4.39 -9.43 3.96
C VAL A 128 -3.54 -9.59 5.23
N HIS A 129 -2.35 -8.99 5.24
CA HIS A 129 -1.41 -9.15 6.35
C HIS A 129 -1.53 -8.00 7.36
N LEU A 130 -2.49 -8.12 8.28
CA LEU A 130 -2.67 -7.16 9.36
C LEU A 130 -1.55 -7.31 10.40
N PRO A 131 -0.70 -6.29 10.62
CA PRO A 131 0.31 -6.30 11.68
C PRO A 131 -0.29 -5.95 13.04
N GLY A 132 0.57 -5.96 14.07
CA GLY A 132 0.20 -5.50 15.40
C GLY A 132 -0.56 -6.52 16.24
N HIS A 133 -1.38 -6.01 17.17
CA HIS A 133 -2.03 -6.79 18.23
C HIS A 133 -3.49 -6.38 18.41
N VAL A 134 -4.22 -7.11 19.26
CA VAL A 134 -5.65 -6.88 19.57
C VAL A 134 -5.83 -6.15 20.89
N GLU A 135 -5.10 -6.59 21.92
CA GLU A 135 -5.25 -6.08 23.28
C GLU A 135 -4.37 -4.87 23.54
N TYR A 136 -4.77 -4.05 24.53
CA TYR A 136 -3.97 -2.92 24.97
C TYR A 136 -2.67 -3.41 25.65
N GLU A 137 -1.52 -2.88 25.20
CA GLU A 137 -0.21 -3.15 25.79
C GLU A 137 0.31 -1.91 26.51
N SER A 138 0.26 -1.91 27.86
CA SER A 138 0.58 -0.75 28.70
C SER A 138 2.03 -0.25 28.63
N TRP A 139 2.95 -1.11 28.17
CA TRP A 139 4.36 -0.75 27.99
C TRP A 139 4.63 0.07 26.71
N ARG A 140 3.65 0.13 25.81
CA ARG A 140 3.78 0.92 24.57
C ARG A 140 3.28 2.35 24.78
N ARG A 141 4.07 3.31 24.32
CA ARG A 141 3.61 4.69 24.21
C ARG A 141 2.50 4.85 23.16
N PHE A 142 2.66 4.16 22.02
CA PHE A 142 1.65 4.08 20.96
C PHE A 142 1.38 2.61 20.64
N GLN A 143 0.12 2.27 20.53
CA GLN A 143 -0.31 0.93 20.16
C GLN A 143 -0.12 0.67 18.66
N HIS A 144 -0.36 -0.56 18.22
CA HIS A 144 -0.45 -0.95 16.83
C HIS A 144 -1.61 -1.94 16.68
N LEU A 145 -2.84 -1.41 16.65
CA LEU A 145 -4.08 -2.16 16.84
C LEU A 145 -4.80 -2.50 15.53
N GLU A 146 -4.07 -2.73 14.45
CA GLU A 146 -4.71 -3.09 13.18
C GLU A 146 -5.53 -4.39 13.30
N LYS A 147 -5.04 -5.39 14.03
CA LYS A 147 -5.79 -6.64 14.27
C LYS A 147 -7.03 -6.47 15.14
N ARG A 148 -7.12 -5.38 15.92
CA ARG A 148 -8.30 -5.03 16.70
C ARG A 148 -9.38 -4.41 15.82
N TYR A 149 -8.98 -3.53 14.90
CA TYR A 149 -9.91 -2.68 14.17
C TYR A 149 -10.31 -3.21 12.81
N PHE A 150 -9.52 -4.07 12.19
CA PHE A 150 -9.76 -4.53 10.84
C PHE A 150 -9.91 -6.05 10.75
N ALA A 151 -10.83 -6.49 9.90
CA ALA A 151 -10.86 -7.84 9.40
C ALA A 151 -9.81 -8.00 8.26
N PRO A 152 -9.17 -9.16 8.13
CA PRO A 152 -8.23 -9.40 7.04
C PRO A 152 -8.96 -9.58 5.70
N GLY A 153 -8.33 -9.12 4.62
CA GLY A 153 -8.68 -9.53 3.26
C GLY A 153 -8.34 -11.00 3.01
N THR A 154 -8.81 -11.53 1.88
CA THR A 154 -8.73 -12.97 1.60
C THR A 154 -7.92 -13.34 0.37
N HIS A 155 -7.52 -12.37 -0.46
CA HIS A 155 -6.83 -12.67 -1.73
C HIS A 155 -5.99 -11.50 -2.23
N PHE A 156 -5.00 -11.82 -3.07
CA PHE A 156 -4.22 -10.86 -3.85
C PHE A 156 -4.67 -10.98 -5.31
N GLY A 157 -5.47 -10.01 -5.76
CA GLY A 157 -5.97 -9.97 -7.14
C GLY A 157 -5.18 -9.02 -8.02
N VAL A 158 -5.35 -9.18 -9.33
CA VAL A 158 -4.86 -8.24 -10.34
C VAL A 158 -6.00 -7.77 -11.23
N THR A 159 -5.85 -6.59 -11.84
CA THR A 159 -6.84 -6.01 -12.75
C THR A 159 -6.17 -5.39 -13.96
N GLN A 160 -6.90 -5.34 -15.09
CA GLN A 160 -6.46 -4.60 -16.27
C GLN A 160 -6.72 -3.11 -16.05
N ALA A 161 -5.65 -2.30 -16.12
CA ALA A 161 -5.72 -0.86 -15.97
C ALA A 161 -4.58 -0.19 -16.72
N PHE A 162 -4.77 1.03 -17.22
CA PHE A 162 -3.74 1.86 -17.87
C PHE A 162 -2.90 1.14 -18.94
N GLY A 163 -3.48 0.15 -19.63
CA GLY A 163 -2.82 -0.63 -20.69
C GLY A 163 -1.93 -1.78 -20.17
N GLY A 164 -2.03 -2.15 -18.91
CA GLY A 164 -1.29 -3.25 -18.29
C GLY A 164 -2.05 -3.99 -17.20
N VAL A 165 -1.36 -4.90 -16.52
CA VAL A 165 -1.88 -5.70 -15.39
C VAL A 165 -1.38 -5.11 -14.08
N PHE A 166 -2.31 -4.59 -13.29
CA PHE A 166 -2.02 -3.91 -12.02
C PHE A 166 -2.47 -4.76 -10.82
N GLY A 167 -1.64 -4.78 -9.77
CA GLY A 167 -1.97 -5.34 -8.47
C GLY A 167 -1.94 -4.27 -7.40
N MET A 168 -2.63 -4.53 -6.28
CA MET A 168 -2.65 -3.66 -5.11
C MET A 168 -2.21 -4.40 -3.87
N ALA A 169 -1.51 -3.71 -2.98
CA ALA A 169 -1.14 -4.19 -1.66
C ALA A 169 -1.14 -3.01 -0.66
N ILE A 170 -1.18 -3.29 0.63
CA ILE A 170 -1.21 -2.26 1.66
C ILE A 170 -0.13 -2.55 2.71
N CYS A 171 0.76 -1.59 2.93
CA CYS A 171 1.69 -1.49 4.06
C CYS A 171 2.45 -2.80 4.36
N ASN A 172 2.03 -3.55 5.37
CA ASN A 172 2.69 -4.79 5.80
C ASN A 172 2.72 -5.88 4.72
N ASP A 173 1.77 -5.89 3.78
CA ASP A 173 1.76 -6.85 2.67
C ASP A 173 3.06 -6.83 1.89
N ARG A 174 3.69 -5.64 1.73
CA ARG A 174 4.95 -5.50 0.97
C ARG A 174 6.13 -6.27 1.56
N ARG A 175 6.05 -6.67 2.82
CA ARG A 175 7.12 -7.39 3.53
C ARG A 175 7.10 -8.90 3.28
N TRP A 176 6.01 -9.41 2.71
CA TRP A 176 5.79 -10.82 2.46
C TRP A 176 6.05 -11.16 0.99
N ALA A 177 6.98 -12.06 0.75
CA ALA A 177 7.34 -12.48 -0.61
C ALA A 177 6.13 -13.07 -1.37
N GLU A 178 5.23 -13.74 -0.65
CA GLU A 178 4.01 -14.34 -1.17
C GLU A 178 3.08 -13.30 -1.82
N THR A 179 2.99 -12.09 -1.26
CA THR A 179 2.19 -11.00 -1.84
C THR A 179 2.56 -10.75 -3.30
N TYR A 180 3.84 -10.57 -3.56
CA TYR A 180 4.34 -10.33 -4.92
C TYR A 180 4.26 -11.58 -5.78
N ARG A 181 4.56 -12.76 -5.20
CA ARG A 181 4.57 -14.01 -5.94
C ARG A 181 3.18 -14.41 -6.41
N VAL A 182 2.15 -14.27 -5.58
CA VAL A 182 0.77 -14.57 -5.96
C VAL A 182 0.30 -13.67 -7.10
N MET A 183 0.59 -12.35 -7.03
CA MET A 183 0.29 -11.42 -8.12
C MET A 183 1.18 -11.68 -9.35
N GLY A 184 2.46 -12.04 -9.14
CA GLY A 184 3.41 -12.40 -10.20
C GLY A 184 2.92 -13.57 -11.06
N LEU A 185 2.34 -14.58 -10.41
CA LEU A 185 1.74 -15.75 -11.08
C LEU A 185 0.46 -15.41 -11.86
N GLN A 186 -0.18 -14.28 -11.55
CA GLN A 186 -1.32 -13.74 -12.29
C GLN A 186 -0.88 -12.78 -13.40
N GLY A 187 0.43 -12.62 -13.62
CA GLY A 187 0.97 -11.80 -14.69
C GLY A 187 1.09 -10.30 -14.37
N VAL A 188 1.08 -9.89 -13.10
CA VAL A 188 1.18 -8.48 -12.71
C VAL A 188 2.37 -7.78 -13.35
N GLU A 189 2.17 -6.56 -13.83
CA GLU A 189 3.21 -5.71 -14.42
C GLU A 189 3.53 -4.52 -13.53
N MET A 190 2.59 -4.09 -12.67
CA MET A 190 2.80 -3.03 -11.69
C MET A 190 2.02 -3.30 -10.40
N VAL A 191 2.70 -3.20 -9.25
CA VAL A 191 2.10 -3.32 -7.92
C VAL A 191 2.09 -1.95 -7.26
N LEU A 192 0.91 -1.48 -6.86
CA LEU A 192 0.69 -0.21 -6.16
C LEU A 192 0.53 -0.47 -4.66
N ILE A 193 1.26 0.30 -3.84
CA ILE A 193 1.33 0.07 -2.39
C ILE A 193 1.25 1.39 -1.65
N GLY A 194 0.19 1.61 -0.86
CA GLY A 194 0.15 2.67 0.14
C GLY A 194 0.63 2.14 1.50
N TYR A 195 1.41 2.93 2.26
CA TYR A 195 1.85 2.52 3.58
C TYR A 195 2.01 3.66 4.58
N ASN A 196 1.90 3.31 5.88
CA ASN A 196 2.34 4.10 7.02
C ASN A 196 3.37 3.28 7.79
N THR A 197 4.57 3.78 7.97
CA THR A 197 5.60 3.06 8.73
C THR A 197 6.29 4.03 9.68
N PRO A 198 6.16 3.82 10.99
CA PRO A 198 6.90 4.62 11.96
C PRO A 198 8.39 4.29 11.88
N VAL A 199 9.23 5.27 12.22
CA VAL A 199 10.66 5.05 12.43
C VAL A 199 10.86 4.09 13.60
N HIS A 200 10.20 4.38 14.75
CA HIS A 200 10.33 3.58 15.95
C HIS A 200 9.48 2.30 15.91
N ASN A 201 10.16 1.16 16.07
CA ASN A 201 9.53 -0.16 16.23
C ASN A 201 9.61 -0.61 17.67
N ALA A 202 8.59 -0.35 18.49
CA ALA A 202 8.60 -0.63 19.92
C ALA A 202 8.99 -2.06 20.34
N PRO A 203 8.57 -3.15 19.61
CA PRO A 203 9.03 -4.51 19.91
C PRO A 203 10.51 -4.78 19.58
N ALA A 204 11.11 -3.98 18.71
CA ALA A 204 12.47 -4.21 18.23
C ALA A 204 13.17 -2.88 17.90
N PRO A 205 13.43 -2.02 18.92
CA PRO A 205 13.97 -0.66 18.71
C PRO A 205 15.36 -0.66 18.06
N GLN A 206 16.11 -1.76 18.17
CA GLN A 206 17.38 -1.92 17.47
C GLN A 206 17.26 -1.92 15.93
N HIS A 207 16.03 -1.99 15.39
CA HIS A 207 15.76 -1.93 13.95
C HIS A 207 15.38 -0.53 13.47
N ASP A 208 15.29 0.47 14.33
CA ASP A 208 14.82 1.81 13.98
C ASP A 208 15.66 2.44 12.86
N ASP A 209 16.99 2.33 12.95
CA ASP A 209 17.94 2.82 11.93
C ASP A 209 17.83 2.06 10.60
N LEU A 210 17.24 0.87 10.61
CA LEU A 210 17.05 0.01 9.44
C LEU A 210 15.66 0.13 8.81
N SER A 211 14.74 0.91 9.40
CA SER A 211 13.34 0.98 8.95
C SER A 211 13.21 1.38 7.48
N LEU A 212 13.94 2.41 7.05
CA LEU A 212 13.95 2.83 5.64
C LEU A 212 14.63 1.82 4.73
N PHE A 213 15.73 1.21 5.18
CA PHE A 213 16.42 0.15 4.44
C PHE A 213 15.50 -1.05 4.22
N HIS A 214 14.85 -1.58 5.26
CA HIS A 214 13.92 -2.71 5.15
C HIS A 214 12.72 -2.40 4.27
N ASN A 215 12.23 -1.14 4.30
CA ASN A 215 11.17 -0.69 3.41
C ASN A 215 11.58 -0.81 1.93
N ARG A 216 12.75 -0.29 1.57
CA ARG A 216 13.29 -0.35 0.22
C ARG A 216 13.63 -1.78 -0.20
N LEU A 217 14.32 -2.53 0.67
CA LEU A 217 14.72 -3.91 0.41
C LEU A 217 13.54 -4.80 0.01
N SER A 218 12.43 -4.74 0.75
CA SER A 218 11.26 -5.57 0.47
C SER A 218 10.62 -5.24 -0.88
N MET A 219 10.54 -3.96 -1.25
CA MET A 219 9.99 -3.51 -2.54
C MET A 219 10.94 -3.84 -3.71
N GLN A 220 12.25 -3.64 -3.52
CA GLN A 220 13.26 -3.96 -4.54
C GLN A 220 13.32 -5.46 -4.81
N ALA A 221 13.31 -6.29 -3.76
CA ALA A 221 13.26 -7.74 -3.90
C ALA A 221 11.94 -8.19 -4.56
N GLY A 222 10.80 -7.61 -4.15
CA GLY A 222 9.49 -7.88 -4.74
C GLY A 222 9.44 -7.54 -6.23
N ALA A 223 9.97 -6.39 -6.63
CA ALA A 223 10.07 -5.96 -8.02
C ALA A 223 10.92 -6.92 -8.85
N TYR A 224 12.16 -7.14 -8.44
CA TYR A 224 13.13 -7.94 -9.18
C TYR A 224 12.70 -9.40 -9.31
N GLN A 225 12.36 -10.06 -8.20
CA GLN A 225 12.01 -11.49 -8.19
C GLN A 225 10.71 -11.84 -8.94
N ASN A 226 9.90 -10.85 -9.29
CA ASN A 226 8.66 -11.06 -10.02
C ASN A 226 8.62 -10.31 -11.36
N GLY A 227 9.71 -9.61 -11.73
CA GLY A 227 9.83 -8.87 -12.98
C GLY A 227 8.70 -7.86 -13.12
N THR A 228 8.42 -7.06 -12.09
CA THR A 228 7.29 -6.12 -12.04
C THR A 228 7.73 -4.74 -11.53
N TRP A 229 7.06 -3.69 -11.94
CA TRP A 229 7.17 -2.38 -11.31
C TRP A 229 6.56 -2.43 -9.91
N VAL A 230 7.16 -1.74 -8.95
CA VAL A 230 6.58 -1.54 -7.61
C VAL A 230 6.58 -0.06 -7.29
N VAL A 231 5.40 0.46 -6.93
CA VAL A 231 5.17 1.86 -6.57
C VAL A 231 4.74 1.89 -5.11
N GLY A 232 5.62 2.34 -4.23
CA GLY A 232 5.34 2.42 -2.80
C GLY A 232 5.21 3.87 -2.34
N VAL A 233 4.08 4.23 -1.71
CA VAL A 233 3.79 5.61 -1.30
C VAL A 233 3.42 5.67 0.18
N ALA A 234 4.06 6.60 0.87
CA ALA A 234 4.00 6.77 2.32
C ALA A 234 3.20 8.01 2.74
N LYS A 235 2.66 7.95 3.98
CA LYS A 235 2.63 9.17 4.79
C LYS A 235 4.00 9.38 5.44
N ALA A 236 4.42 10.64 5.55
CA ALA A 236 5.74 11.02 6.03
C ALA A 236 5.64 12.04 7.17
N GLY A 237 6.72 12.20 7.93
CA GLY A 237 6.83 13.22 8.97
C GLY A 237 6.14 12.90 10.29
N LEU A 238 6.05 13.90 11.14
CA LEU A 238 5.60 13.77 12.52
C LEU A 238 4.07 13.84 12.61
N GLU A 239 3.41 12.69 12.68
CA GLU A 239 1.96 12.55 12.79
C GLU A 239 1.61 12.16 14.24
N GLU A 240 0.91 13.03 14.96
CA GLU A 240 0.49 12.80 16.35
C GLU A 240 1.63 12.30 17.27
N GLY A 241 2.83 12.86 17.10
CA GLY A 241 3.99 12.51 17.90
C GLY A 241 4.72 11.24 17.45
N VAL A 242 4.31 10.61 16.34
CA VAL A 242 4.99 9.49 15.69
C VAL A 242 5.69 9.95 14.42
N ASP A 243 7.01 9.79 14.35
CA ASP A 243 7.78 10.09 13.13
C ASP A 243 7.66 8.91 12.15
N ASN A 244 7.08 9.19 10.98
CA ASN A 244 6.95 8.23 9.89
C ASN A 244 8.15 8.34 8.93
N ILE A 245 8.60 7.18 8.42
CA ILE A 245 9.82 7.11 7.58
C ILE A 245 9.71 7.88 6.27
N GLY A 246 8.49 8.06 5.71
CA GLY A 246 8.35 8.51 4.34
C GLY A 246 8.97 7.52 3.37
N GLY A 247 9.86 7.99 2.50
CA GLY A 247 10.63 7.12 1.60
C GLY A 247 9.83 6.53 0.46
N SER A 248 8.78 7.23 0.03
CA SER A 248 8.02 6.88 -1.18
C SER A 248 8.95 6.70 -2.36
N CYS A 249 8.77 5.62 -3.14
CA CYS A 249 9.63 5.35 -4.29
C CYS A 249 8.94 4.50 -5.37
N ILE A 250 9.48 4.59 -6.58
CA ILE A 250 9.16 3.73 -7.72
C ILE A 250 10.36 2.83 -7.98
N VAL A 251 10.13 1.53 -8.01
CA VAL A 251 11.13 0.50 -8.25
C VAL A 251 10.85 -0.17 -9.58
N ALA A 252 11.87 -0.22 -10.44
CA ALA A 252 11.80 -0.88 -11.74
C ALA A 252 11.88 -2.41 -11.61
N PRO A 253 11.49 -3.18 -12.65
CA PRO A 253 11.64 -4.63 -12.68
C PRO A 253 13.08 -5.14 -12.47
N SER A 254 14.08 -4.28 -12.65
CA SER A 254 15.49 -4.54 -12.32
C SER A 254 15.80 -4.53 -10.82
N GLY A 255 14.88 -4.01 -9.99
CA GLY A 255 15.10 -3.76 -8.57
C GLY A 255 15.69 -2.38 -8.27
N GLU A 256 15.95 -1.54 -9.28
CA GLU A 256 16.48 -0.18 -9.11
C GLU A 256 15.37 0.79 -8.70
N ILE A 257 15.68 1.68 -7.77
CA ILE A 257 14.80 2.80 -7.43
C ILE A 257 15.02 3.90 -8.48
N VAL A 258 13.99 4.22 -9.25
CA VAL A 258 14.06 5.18 -10.37
C VAL A 258 13.46 6.54 -10.05
N ALA A 259 12.65 6.63 -8.99
CA ALA A 259 12.13 7.90 -8.47
C ALA A 259 11.90 7.77 -6.96
N SER A 260 12.08 8.85 -6.20
CA SER A 260 11.85 8.89 -4.75
C SER A 260 11.43 10.28 -4.31
N CYS A 261 10.53 10.36 -3.31
CA CYS A 261 10.33 11.55 -2.52
C CYS A 261 11.45 11.69 -1.47
N LEU A 262 11.90 12.90 -1.24
CA LEU A 262 13.05 13.22 -0.38
C LEU A 262 12.65 13.93 0.91
N SER A 263 11.52 14.63 0.92
CA SER A 263 11.02 15.35 2.08
C SER A 263 10.16 14.48 2.99
N LYS A 264 9.74 15.05 4.12
CA LYS A 264 8.73 14.48 5.02
C LYS A 264 7.42 15.30 4.99
N ALA A 265 7.14 15.94 3.87
CA ALA A 265 5.95 16.75 3.61
C ALA A 265 5.17 16.18 2.41
N ASP A 266 4.13 16.88 1.98
CA ASP A 266 3.47 16.64 0.71
C ASP A 266 4.49 16.81 -0.41
N GLU A 267 4.61 15.80 -1.27
CA GLU A 267 5.62 15.78 -2.34
C GLU A 267 5.20 14.85 -3.45
N ILE A 268 5.47 15.24 -4.70
CA ILE A 268 5.38 14.33 -5.84
C ILE A 268 6.77 13.96 -6.36
N ALA A 269 6.91 12.74 -6.85
CA ALA A 269 7.99 12.34 -7.75
C ALA A 269 7.39 11.45 -8.84
N ILE A 270 7.95 11.49 -10.04
CA ILE A 270 7.36 10.82 -11.20
C ILE A 270 8.37 9.94 -11.92
N ALA A 271 7.91 8.80 -12.46
CA ALA A 271 8.67 8.01 -13.40
C ALA A 271 7.82 7.61 -14.62
N ARG A 272 8.47 7.54 -15.78
CA ARG A 272 7.91 6.95 -16.98
C ARG A 272 8.22 5.45 -17.00
N CYS A 273 7.22 4.63 -16.67
CA CYS A 273 7.36 3.19 -16.53
C CYS A 273 7.03 2.49 -17.87
N ASP A 274 8.00 1.78 -18.44
CA ASP A 274 7.79 0.90 -19.59
C ASP A 274 7.29 -0.47 -19.08
N LEU A 275 6.03 -0.79 -19.33
CA LEU A 275 5.46 -2.08 -18.91
C LEU A 275 6.09 -3.26 -19.67
N ASP A 276 6.58 -3.04 -20.89
CA ASP A 276 7.25 -4.08 -21.67
C ASP A 276 8.61 -4.48 -21.07
N PHE A 277 9.22 -3.62 -20.23
CA PHE A 277 10.43 -3.95 -19.49
C PHE A 277 10.25 -5.16 -18.57
N CYS A 278 9.04 -5.40 -18.04
CA CYS A 278 8.72 -6.59 -17.25
C CYS A 278 9.01 -7.90 -18.02
N ALA A 279 8.79 -7.91 -19.33
CA ALA A 279 8.97 -9.09 -20.15
C ALA A 279 10.42 -9.57 -20.23
N ILE A 280 11.40 -8.68 -20.06
CA ILE A 280 12.82 -9.03 -20.05
C ILE A 280 13.11 -10.03 -18.92
N TYR A 281 12.63 -9.74 -17.73
CA TYR A 281 12.83 -10.60 -16.53
C TYR A 281 11.93 -11.83 -16.56
N LYS A 282 10.65 -11.67 -16.96
CA LYS A 282 9.66 -12.75 -16.98
C LYS A 282 9.95 -13.81 -18.05
N ARG A 283 10.69 -13.46 -19.11
CA ARG A 283 11.08 -14.39 -20.18
C ARG A 283 12.50 -14.93 -20.05
N SER A 284 13.25 -14.48 -19.04
CA SER A 284 14.62 -14.91 -18.78
C SER A 284 14.75 -15.46 -17.35
N THR A 285 15.44 -14.74 -16.46
CA THR A 285 15.78 -15.18 -15.09
C THR A 285 14.57 -15.64 -14.29
N PHE A 286 13.44 -14.96 -14.41
CA PHE A 286 12.20 -15.28 -13.71
C PHE A 286 11.10 -15.81 -14.62
N ASN A 287 11.48 -16.66 -15.57
CA ASN A 287 10.51 -17.42 -16.34
C ASN A 287 9.92 -18.52 -15.45
N PHE A 288 8.73 -18.22 -14.88
CA PHE A 288 8.10 -19.12 -13.91
C PHE A 288 7.70 -20.46 -14.51
N ASP A 289 7.27 -20.48 -15.78
CA ASP A 289 6.87 -21.71 -16.46
C ASP A 289 8.04 -22.67 -16.62
N LEU A 290 9.25 -22.15 -16.82
CA LEU A 290 10.46 -22.96 -17.02
C LEU A 290 11.17 -23.33 -15.71
N HIS A 291 11.16 -22.45 -14.71
CA HIS A 291 12.09 -22.55 -13.60
C HIS A 291 11.43 -22.81 -12.23
N ARG A 292 10.11 -22.57 -12.07
CA ARG A 292 9.46 -22.87 -10.80
C ARG A 292 9.30 -24.37 -10.59
N MET A 293 9.44 -24.77 -9.33
CA MET A 293 9.30 -26.15 -8.86
C MET A 293 8.18 -26.23 -7.81
N PRO A 294 6.88 -26.09 -8.20
CA PRO A 294 5.75 -26.00 -7.27
C PRO A 294 5.68 -27.14 -6.25
N GLN A 295 6.09 -28.35 -6.65
CA GLN A 295 6.13 -29.53 -5.79
C GLN A 295 7.10 -29.39 -4.59
N ALA A 296 8.05 -28.45 -4.65
CA ALA A 296 8.98 -28.17 -3.55
C ALA A 296 8.43 -27.12 -2.56
N TYR A 297 7.29 -26.48 -2.85
CA TYR A 297 6.78 -25.31 -2.11
C TYR A 297 5.60 -25.64 -1.18
N GLY A 298 5.27 -26.91 -0.96
CA GLY A 298 4.11 -27.33 -0.16
C GLY A 298 4.05 -26.69 1.22
N LEU A 299 5.19 -26.59 1.91
CA LEU A 299 5.29 -25.97 3.25
C LEU A 299 4.80 -24.53 3.31
N ILE A 300 4.89 -23.75 2.21
CA ILE A 300 4.44 -22.35 2.16
C ILE A 300 2.92 -22.24 2.39
N VAL A 301 2.15 -23.22 1.92
CA VAL A 301 0.69 -23.23 2.06
C VAL A 301 0.19 -24.12 3.19
N GLU A 302 0.97 -25.11 3.61
CA GLU A 302 0.60 -26.07 4.65
C GLU A 302 0.83 -25.55 6.07
N ARG A 303 1.80 -24.62 6.24
CA ARG A 303 2.23 -24.17 7.57
C ARG A 303 2.14 -22.66 7.73
N LYS A 304 1.66 -22.24 8.90
CA LYS A 304 1.61 -20.84 9.28
C LYS A 304 2.92 -20.33 9.90
N GLY A 305 3.72 -21.23 10.48
CA GLY A 305 4.94 -20.86 11.19
C GLY A 305 5.86 -22.06 11.37
N GLU A 306 6.96 -21.85 12.09
CA GLU A 306 7.89 -22.90 12.46
C GLU A 306 7.21 -23.94 13.37
N THR A 307 7.43 -25.20 13.09
CA THR A 307 6.85 -26.32 13.88
C THR A 307 7.85 -27.01 14.79
N LEU A 308 9.14 -26.81 14.54
CA LEU A 308 10.24 -27.40 15.30
C LEU A 308 11.27 -26.32 15.63
N SER A 309 11.82 -26.37 16.83
CA SER A 309 13.03 -25.65 17.20
C SER A 309 14.28 -26.39 16.69
N ALA A 310 15.45 -25.78 16.82
CA ALA A 310 16.72 -26.37 16.40
C ALA A 310 17.04 -27.72 17.09
N ASP A 311 16.50 -27.95 18.28
CA ASP A 311 16.59 -29.21 19.03
C ASP A 311 15.47 -30.23 18.70
N GLY A 312 14.61 -29.91 17.72
CA GLY A 312 13.49 -30.77 17.31
C GLY A 312 12.24 -30.65 18.16
N THR A 313 12.19 -29.76 19.14
CA THR A 313 10.99 -29.52 19.96
C THR A 313 10.02 -28.59 19.24
N ARG A 314 8.68 -28.71 19.52
CA ARG A 314 7.68 -27.77 19.01
C ARG A 314 7.79 -26.44 19.78
N ARG A 315 7.73 -25.34 19.06
CA ARG A 315 7.58 -24.01 19.63
C ARG A 315 6.12 -23.56 19.64
#